data_411d21d10a93d648a22c603f86939393
#
_entry.id   411d21d10a93d648a22c603f86939393
#
_cell.length_a   1.000
_cell.length_b   1.000
_cell.length_c   1.000
_cell.angle_alpha   90.00
_cell.angle_beta   90.00
_cell.angle_gamma   90.00
#
_symmetry.space_group_name_H-M   'P 1'
#
loop_
_entity.id
_entity.type
_entity.pdbx_description
1 polymer ?
#
loop_
_entity_poly.entity_id
_entity_poly.type
_entity_poly.pdbx_seq_one_letter_code
_entity_poly.pdbx_strand_id
1 'polypeptide(L)'
;MQSKLFILLFVASMIFHVRLSAQQDTTVTLKSKASSKALMKDTLDGKFDFSSFLIDAKGFIPVPFIITEPAVGGFGLAVVPMFLTPKKRPPGYKGYIAPDITAGFAMYTVNKSWALGGMRIGSIPAKGLKYRIGGGIADLNLSFYRDVTDKGEKEFAFSVKTVPLLFSLSKKITKQDVYFGLQYFFAKNKLTPLFVDSLPSSIQSDELESNVASLGTFVDWDRRDNFFTADKGARINVLYSANDNWTGSDFTYQKLSAALNLFIPVKKTWISGFRVESNFAFGDPPFYALPSLVLRGVPAVRFQGYTTALVETEQRFDLSLRWSAVAFAGLGKALEQDESFGEAETAYNFGGGFRYLIARAFRIRTGIDIAKGPDSFGWYIVFGHNWNR
;
A
#
# COMPACT_ATOMS: atom_id res chain seq x y z
N MET A 1 -0.42 1.06 14.15
CA MET A 1 0.95 1.13 13.58
C MET A 1 1.03 0.58 12.17
N GLN A 2 0.25 -0.42 11.81
CA GLN A 2 0.12 -0.77 10.40
C GLN A 2 -0.42 0.41 9.56
N SER A 3 -1.26 1.29 10.09
CA SER A 3 -1.74 2.47 9.36
C SER A 3 -0.69 3.59 9.19
N LYS A 4 0.29 3.73 10.09
CA LYS A 4 1.37 4.73 9.99
C LYS A 4 2.63 4.18 9.35
N LEU A 5 2.91 2.94 9.59
CA LEU A 5 3.78 2.18 8.74
C LEU A 5 3.16 2.12 7.35
N PHE A 6 1.82 2.24 7.23
CA PHE A 6 1.12 2.36 5.95
C PHE A 6 1.41 3.66 5.22
N ILE A 7 1.72 4.79 5.85
CA ILE A 7 2.19 5.96 5.10
C ILE A 7 3.65 5.75 4.69
N LEU A 8 4.50 5.21 5.54
CA LEU A 8 5.85 4.75 5.17
C LEU A 8 5.82 3.49 4.31
N LEU A 9 4.92 2.55 4.57
CA LEU A 9 4.65 1.39 3.73
C LEU A 9 3.67 1.71 2.61
N PHE A 10 2.92 2.80 2.62
CA PHE A 10 2.10 3.23 1.49
C PHE A 10 2.99 3.84 0.40
N VAL A 11 3.96 4.67 0.73
CA VAL A 11 5.03 5.04 -0.20
C VAL A 11 5.86 3.80 -0.52
N ALA A 12 6.19 2.95 0.43
CA ALA A 12 6.85 1.66 0.21
C ALA A 12 5.89 0.59 -0.36
N SER A 13 4.60 0.50 -0.01
CA SER A 13 3.64 -0.48 -0.53
C SER A 13 3.16 -0.15 -1.94
N MET A 14 3.19 1.10 -2.39
CA MET A 14 3.17 1.38 -3.84
C MET A 14 4.36 0.70 -4.53
N ILE A 15 5.48 0.52 -3.84
CA ILE A 15 6.69 -0.18 -4.30
C ILE A 15 6.65 -1.68 -3.93
N PHE A 16 5.97 -2.03 -2.81
CA PHE A 16 6.03 -3.34 -2.16
C PHE A 16 5.37 -4.48 -2.92
N HIS A 17 4.54 -4.21 -3.91
CA HIS A 17 3.78 -5.27 -4.60
C HIS A 17 4.11 -5.42 -6.08
N VAL A 18 5.32 -5.06 -6.51
CA VAL A 18 5.75 -5.32 -7.89
C VAL A 18 5.87 -6.83 -8.11
N ARG A 19 4.78 -7.47 -8.44
CA ARG A 19 4.78 -8.74 -9.16
C ARG A 19 4.72 -8.41 -10.64
N LEU A 20 5.86 -8.40 -11.31
CA LEU A 20 5.93 -8.37 -12.75
C LEU A 20 5.42 -9.73 -13.30
N SER A 21 4.13 -9.85 -13.47
CA SER A 21 3.53 -10.90 -14.28
C SER A 21 3.44 -10.39 -15.71
N ALA A 22 4.57 -10.38 -16.40
CA ALA A 22 4.56 -10.21 -17.84
C ALA A 22 4.12 -11.56 -18.46
N GLN A 23 2.93 -11.62 -18.97
CA GLN A 23 2.51 -12.67 -19.87
C GLN A 23 3.18 -12.41 -21.23
N GLN A 24 4.32 -13.04 -21.45
CA GLN A 24 4.97 -13.04 -22.78
C GLN A 24 4.27 -14.03 -23.70
N ASP A 25 3.38 -13.53 -24.55
CA ASP A 25 3.24 -14.04 -25.90
C ASP A 25 3.84 -12.99 -26.83
N THR A 26 5.10 -13.10 -27.10
CA THR A 26 5.77 -12.74 -28.34
C THR A 26 7.28 -12.86 -28.18
N THR A 27 7.90 -13.74 -28.92
CA THR A 27 9.34 -13.76 -29.19
C THR A 27 9.71 -12.47 -29.94
N VAL A 28 10.22 -11.49 -29.20
CA VAL A 28 10.84 -10.30 -29.82
C VAL A 28 12.34 -10.52 -29.83
N THR A 29 12.85 -10.77 -31.01
CA THR A 29 14.31 -10.79 -31.29
C THR A 29 14.82 -9.36 -31.22
N LEU A 30 15.54 -8.99 -30.17
CA LEU A 30 16.12 -7.66 -30.01
C LEU A 30 17.46 -7.57 -30.76
N LYS A 31 17.48 -6.79 -31.83
CA LYS A 31 18.72 -6.20 -32.41
C LYS A 31 18.56 -4.68 -32.49
N SER A 32 19.63 -4.00 -32.05
CA SER A 32 20.00 -2.60 -32.25
C SER A 32 19.81 -1.66 -31.03
N LYS A 33 20.87 -0.87 -30.77
CA LYS A 33 20.88 0.31 -29.90
C LYS A 33 19.89 1.35 -30.47
N ALA A 34 18.64 1.27 -30.10
CA ALA A 34 17.66 2.28 -30.44
C ALA A 34 17.91 3.55 -29.59
N SER A 35 17.72 4.71 -30.18
CA SER A 35 17.72 6.00 -29.47
C SER A 35 16.73 5.94 -28.31
N SER A 36 17.06 6.55 -27.16
CA SER A 36 16.19 6.59 -25.96
C SER A 36 14.77 7.08 -26.24
N LYS A 37 14.57 7.95 -27.25
CA LYS A 37 13.25 8.39 -27.72
C LYS A 37 12.48 7.26 -28.45
N ALA A 38 13.14 6.35 -29.11
CA ALA A 38 12.51 5.21 -29.79
C ALA A 38 12.05 4.14 -28.77
N LEU A 39 12.76 4.02 -27.62
CA LEU A 39 12.43 3.10 -26.54
C LEU A 39 11.17 3.54 -25.76
N MET A 40 10.73 4.79 -25.90
CA MET A 40 9.55 5.35 -25.24
C MET A 40 8.32 5.43 -26.13
N LYS A 41 8.32 4.74 -27.27
CA LYS A 41 7.17 4.68 -28.19
C LYS A 41 6.73 3.23 -28.41
N ASP A 42 5.40 3.02 -28.33
CA ASP A 42 4.83 1.72 -28.68
C ASP A 42 4.86 1.51 -30.20
N THR A 43 5.23 0.32 -30.61
CA THR A 43 5.24 -0.08 -32.03
C THR A 43 3.82 -0.24 -32.60
N LEU A 44 2.79 -0.42 -31.73
CA LEU A 44 1.41 -0.63 -32.18
C LEU A 44 0.70 0.68 -32.55
N ASP A 45 0.84 1.72 -31.75
CA ASP A 45 0.10 2.99 -31.91
C ASP A 45 0.99 4.23 -32.00
N GLY A 46 2.31 4.05 -31.92
CA GLY A 46 3.30 5.13 -31.96
C GLY A 46 3.27 6.10 -30.78
N LYS A 47 2.41 5.81 -29.78
CA LYS A 47 2.23 6.68 -28.61
C LYS A 47 3.24 6.36 -27.51
N PHE A 48 3.29 7.24 -26.52
CA PHE A 48 4.18 7.11 -25.38
C PHE A 48 3.93 5.82 -24.60
N ASP A 49 5.00 5.02 -24.40
CA ASP A 49 4.97 3.73 -23.72
C ASP A 49 6.32 3.40 -23.10
N PHE A 50 6.32 3.08 -21.81
CA PHE A 50 7.51 2.72 -21.05
C PHE A 50 7.89 1.23 -21.14
N SER A 51 7.13 0.39 -21.85
CA SER A 51 7.35 -1.05 -21.87
C SER A 51 8.76 -1.43 -22.30
N SER A 52 9.24 -0.88 -23.43
CA SER A 52 10.57 -1.17 -23.92
C SER A 52 11.66 -0.71 -22.96
N PHE A 53 11.50 0.47 -22.36
CA PHE A 53 12.41 0.96 -21.32
C PHE A 53 12.46 0.02 -20.12
N LEU A 54 11.31 -0.46 -19.63
CA LEU A 54 11.25 -1.39 -18.49
C LEU A 54 11.82 -2.77 -18.83
N ILE A 55 11.65 -3.24 -20.07
CA ILE A 55 12.23 -4.52 -20.54
C ILE A 55 13.75 -4.43 -20.63
N ASP A 56 14.26 -3.32 -21.15
CA ASP A 56 15.69 -3.10 -21.36
C ASP A 56 16.42 -2.58 -20.11
N ALA A 57 15.68 -2.11 -19.10
CA ALA A 57 16.23 -1.61 -17.85
C ALA A 57 16.92 -2.73 -17.06
N LYS A 58 18.16 -3.04 -17.46
CA LYS A 58 19.07 -3.87 -16.70
C LYS A 58 19.71 -2.99 -15.61
N GLY A 59 19.10 -2.95 -14.42
CA GLY A 59 19.72 -2.27 -13.29
C GLY A 59 18.87 -1.16 -12.67
N PHE A 60 19.36 0.07 -12.68
CA PHE A 60 18.82 1.21 -11.92
C PHE A 60 17.67 1.92 -12.63
N ILE A 61 16.54 2.05 -11.96
CA ILE A 61 15.37 2.81 -12.42
C ILE A 61 15.01 3.84 -11.34
N PRO A 62 15.29 5.14 -11.55
CA PRO A 62 14.81 6.19 -10.65
C PRO A 62 13.33 6.46 -10.91
N VAL A 63 12.48 6.24 -9.93
CA VAL A 63 11.05 6.53 -10.04
C VAL A 63 10.71 7.73 -9.14
N PRO A 64 10.44 8.90 -9.72
CA PRO A 64 9.93 10.04 -8.97
C PRO A 64 8.45 9.84 -8.65
N PHE A 65 8.04 10.20 -7.44
CA PHE A 65 6.65 10.22 -7.00
C PHE A 65 6.28 11.57 -6.42
N ILE A 66 5.05 11.99 -6.66
CA ILE A 66 4.44 13.11 -5.95
C ILE A 66 3.55 12.52 -4.86
N ILE A 67 3.77 12.97 -3.63
CA ILE A 67 2.98 12.60 -2.47
C ILE A 67 1.84 13.60 -2.37
N THR A 68 0.60 13.09 -2.30
CA THR A 68 -0.61 13.89 -2.25
C THR A 68 -1.50 13.50 -1.07
N GLU A 69 -0.95 12.76 -0.11
CA GLU A 69 -1.65 12.29 1.07
C GLU A 69 -1.87 13.44 2.07
N PRO A 70 -3.13 13.78 2.40
CA PRO A 70 -3.44 14.88 3.32
C PRO A 70 -2.81 14.73 4.70
N ALA A 71 -2.72 13.50 5.22
CA ALA A 71 -2.15 13.24 6.55
C ALA A 71 -0.67 13.65 6.69
N VAL A 72 0.06 13.79 5.58
CA VAL A 72 1.45 14.29 5.57
C VAL A 72 1.57 15.64 4.85
N GLY A 73 0.52 16.46 4.92
CA GLY A 73 0.49 17.83 4.43
C GLY A 73 -0.01 18.02 2.99
N GLY A 74 -0.52 16.97 2.34
CA GLY A 74 -1.20 17.06 1.04
C GLY A 74 -0.30 17.27 -0.17
N PHE A 75 1.00 17.59 0.00
CA PHE A 75 1.98 17.70 -1.08
C PHE A 75 3.39 17.33 -0.61
N GLY A 76 4.08 16.58 -1.44
CA GLY A 76 5.47 16.22 -1.22
C GLY A 76 6.08 15.53 -2.42
N LEU A 77 7.38 15.31 -2.35
CA LEU A 77 8.14 14.59 -3.37
C LEU A 77 8.80 13.35 -2.75
N ALA A 78 8.83 12.29 -3.50
CA ALA A 78 9.61 11.10 -3.19
C ALA A 78 10.40 10.64 -4.42
N VAL A 79 11.52 10.01 -4.14
CA VAL A 79 12.36 9.35 -5.15
C VAL A 79 12.56 7.90 -4.73
N VAL A 80 12.38 6.99 -5.68
CA VAL A 80 12.49 5.55 -5.46
C VAL A 80 13.46 4.96 -6.48
N PRO A 81 14.76 4.91 -6.14
CA PRO A 81 15.71 4.14 -6.92
C PRO A 81 15.43 2.65 -6.80
N MET A 82 15.15 1.98 -7.92
CA MET A 82 14.94 0.54 -7.99
C MET A 82 16.04 -0.16 -8.77
N PHE A 83 16.45 -1.33 -8.27
CA PHE A 83 17.37 -2.24 -8.93
C PHE A 83 16.66 -3.57 -9.19
N LEU A 84 16.58 -3.96 -10.45
CA LEU A 84 16.01 -5.24 -10.86
C LEU A 84 17.16 -6.26 -11.05
N THR A 85 17.09 -7.37 -10.33
CA THR A 85 18.04 -8.48 -10.47
C THR A 85 17.35 -9.67 -11.14
N PRO A 86 17.58 -9.90 -12.45
CA PRO A 86 16.99 -11.02 -13.17
C PRO A 86 17.42 -12.36 -12.57
N LYS A 87 16.54 -13.36 -12.62
CA LYS A 87 16.84 -14.72 -12.15
C LYS A 87 17.00 -15.69 -13.28
N LYS A 88 17.92 -16.63 -13.10
CA LYS A 88 18.05 -17.79 -14.00
C LYS A 88 16.82 -18.70 -13.82
N ARG A 89 16.29 -19.19 -14.93
CA ARG A 89 15.17 -20.14 -14.93
C ARG A 89 15.67 -21.50 -14.46
N PRO A 90 15.08 -22.11 -13.43
CA PRO A 90 15.40 -23.49 -13.05
C PRO A 90 15.09 -24.46 -14.19
N PRO A 91 15.86 -25.55 -14.35
CA PRO A 91 15.57 -26.58 -15.33
C PRO A 91 14.12 -27.10 -15.17
N GLY A 92 13.39 -27.23 -16.29
CA GLY A 92 12.00 -27.72 -16.29
C GLY A 92 10.92 -26.74 -15.82
N TYR A 93 11.25 -25.56 -15.32
CA TYR A 93 10.27 -24.55 -14.91
C TYR A 93 9.73 -23.78 -16.12
N LYS A 94 8.43 -23.91 -16.41
CA LYS A 94 7.76 -23.26 -17.57
C LYS A 94 7.11 -21.91 -17.25
N GLY A 95 7.03 -21.52 -15.96
CA GLY A 95 6.40 -20.27 -15.52
C GLY A 95 7.30 -19.04 -15.67
N TYR A 96 6.69 -17.88 -15.53
CA TYR A 96 7.42 -16.62 -15.40
C TYR A 96 8.11 -16.53 -14.03
N ILE A 97 9.35 -16.05 -14.00
CA ILE A 97 10.10 -15.80 -12.78
C ILE A 97 10.32 -14.29 -12.67
N ALA A 98 9.70 -13.69 -11.66
CA ALA A 98 9.91 -12.29 -11.36
C ALA A 98 11.37 -12.05 -10.92
N PRO A 99 12.00 -10.96 -11.34
CA PRO A 99 13.30 -10.54 -10.82
C PRO A 99 13.20 -10.23 -9.33
N ASP A 100 14.32 -10.30 -8.61
CA ASP A 100 14.40 -9.68 -7.30
C ASP A 100 14.45 -8.16 -7.47
N ILE A 101 13.78 -7.46 -6.59
CA ILE A 101 13.71 -6.01 -6.56
C ILE A 101 14.41 -5.53 -5.30
N THR A 102 15.41 -4.68 -5.47
CA THR A 102 15.98 -3.89 -4.37
C THR A 102 15.62 -2.43 -4.64
N ALA A 103 14.98 -1.78 -3.69
CA ALA A 103 14.58 -0.39 -3.84
C ALA A 103 15.00 0.41 -2.60
N GLY A 104 15.46 1.62 -2.82
CA GLY A 104 15.54 2.66 -1.81
C GLY A 104 14.33 3.57 -1.93
N PHE A 105 14.08 4.39 -0.93
CA PHE A 105 13.16 5.51 -1.03
C PHE A 105 13.65 6.67 -0.16
N ALA A 106 13.38 7.89 -0.63
CA ALA A 106 13.54 9.11 0.13
C ALA A 106 12.35 10.01 -0.16
N MET A 107 11.75 10.62 0.87
CA MET A 107 10.63 11.54 0.70
C MET A 107 10.75 12.78 1.59
N TYR A 108 10.15 13.87 1.12
CA TYR A 108 9.97 15.10 1.90
C TYR A 108 8.64 15.77 1.52
N THR A 109 7.94 16.34 2.50
CA THR A 109 6.62 16.95 2.30
C THR A 109 6.56 18.38 2.85
N VAL A 110 5.53 19.11 2.45
CA VAL A 110 5.35 20.53 2.85
C VAL A 110 5.15 20.73 4.35
N ASN A 111 4.57 19.74 5.06
CA ASN A 111 4.46 19.78 6.52
C ASN A 111 5.74 19.31 7.23
N LYS A 112 6.88 19.25 6.51
CA LYS A 112 8.21 18.85 7.00
C LYS A 112 8.32 17.38 7.40
N SER A 113 7.38 16.53 7.01
CA SER A 113 7.56 15.08 7.16
C SER A 113 8.62 14.59 6.18
N TRP A 114 9.48 13.69 6.64
CA TRP A 114 10.49 13.06 5.80
C TRP A 114 10.67 11.58 6.14
N ALA A 115 11.11 10.80 5.18
CA ALA A 115 11.48 9.41 5.40
C ALA A 115 12.59 8.97 4.44
N LEU A 116 13.43 8.06 4.92
CA LEU A 116 14.48 7.42 4.15
C LEU A 116 14.49 5.93 4.50
N GLY A 117 14.64 5.06 3.48
CA GLY A 117 14.68 3.64 3.73
C GLY A 117 15.01 2.82 2.49
N GLY A 118 14.92 1.51 2.66
CA GLY A 118 15.14 0.58 1.58
C GLY A 118 14.53 -0.78 1.86
N MET A 119 14.42 -1.55 0.77
CA MET A 119 13.80 -2.86 0.82
C MET A 119 14.32 -3.79 -0.25
N ARG A 120 14.22 -5.07 0.01
CA ARG A 120 14.41 -6.13 -0.98
C ARG A 120 13.26 -7.11 -0.97
N ILE A 121 12.71 -7.36 -2.15
CA ILE A 121 11.70 -8.39 -2.40
C ILE A 121 12.30 -9.41 -3.34
N GLY A 122 12.13 -10.67 -3.03
CA GLY A 122 12.63 -11.72 -3.89
C GLY A 122 11.88 -13.03 -3.73
N SER A 123 12.28 -13.99 -4.57
CA SER A 123 11.71 -15.33 -4.54
C SER A 123 12.78 -16.38 -4.79
N ILE A 124 12.53 -17.60 -4.32
CA ILE A 124 13.30 -18.80 -4.67
C ILE A 124 12.33 -19.77 -5.36
N PRO A 125 12.13 -19.64 -6.69
CA PRO A 125 11.07 -20.34 -7.41
C PRO A 125 11.12 -21.86 -7.27
N ALA A 126 12.32 -22.44 -7.28
CA ALA A 126 12.53 -23.87 -7.09
C ALA A 126 12.00 -24.42 -5.76
N LYS A 127 11.95 -23.57 -4.73
CA LYS A 127 11.45 -23.90 -3.39
C LYS A 127 10.03 -23.37 -3.14
N GLY A 128 9.46 -22.61 -4.08
CA GLY A 128 8.17 -21.94 -3.90
C GLY A 128 8.18 -20.86 -2.80
N LEU A 129 9.38 -20.31 -2.49
CA LEU A 129 9.56 -19.32 -1.43
C LEU A 129 9.52 -17.91 -1.98
N LYS A 130 8.97 -16.98 -1.19
CA LYS A 130 9.07 -15.53 -1.38
C LYS A 130 9.54 -14.89 -0.08
N TYR A 131 10.35 -13.85 -0.18
CA TYR A 131 10.83 -13.10 0.97
C TYR A 131 10.72 -11.59 0.75
N ARG A 132 10.57 -10.86 1.84
CA ARG A 132 10.63 -9.41 1.89
C ARG A 132 11.44 -9.00 3.11
N ILE A 133 12.34 -8.06 2.93
CA ILE A 133 13.08 -7.43 4.00
C ILE A 133 13.15 -5.94 3.71
N GLY A 134 12.95 -5.12 4.71
CA GLY A 134 13.01 -3.67 4.55
C GLY A 134 13.11 -2.96 5.88
N GLY A 135 13.52 -1.69 5.81
CA GLY A 135 13.59 -0.83 6.97
C GLY A 135 13.88 0.61 6.56
N GLY A 136 13.85 1.50 7.53
CA GLY A 136 14.08 2.91 7.30
C GLY A 136 14.07 3.74 8.57
N ILE A 137 14.12 5.05 8.37
CA ILE A 137 13.95 6.07 9.40
C ILE A 137 12.98 7.11 8.89
N ALA A 138 12.16 7.66 9.77
CA ALA A 138 11.23 8.72 9.41
C ALA A 138 10.96 9.65 10.57
N ASP A 139 10.57 10.89 10.22
CA ASP A 139 9.96 11.87 11.10
C ASP A 139 8.72 12.42 10.39
N LEU A 140 7.55 12.04 10.90
CA LEU A 140 6.27 12.32 10.26
C LEU A 140 5.42 13.21 11.15
N ASN A 141 5.02 14.35 10.66
CA ASN A 141 4.06 15.21 11.34
C ASN A 141 2.65 14.72 11.00
N LEU A 142 1.96 14.15 11.99
CA LEU A 142 0.68 13.48 11.85
C LEU A 142 -0.32 14.00 12.86
N SER A 143 -1.57 14.11 12.44
CA SER A 143 -2.70 14.47 13.32
C SER A 143 -3.50 13.23 13.68
N PHE A 144 -3.87 13.14 14.95
CA PHE A 144 -4.75 12.13 15.53
C PHE A 144 -6.00 12.81 16.06
N TYR A 145 -7.09 12.13 15.95
CA TYR A 145 -8.40 12.63 16.39
C TYR A 145 -8.85 11.82 17.59
N ARG A 146 -9.23 12.50 18.66
CA ARG A 146 -9.69 11.87 19.91
C ARG A 146 -10.81 12.68 20.50
N ASP A 147 -11.81 11.97 21.03
CA ASP A 147 -12.86 12.60 21.85
C ASP A 147 -12.27 13.10 23.16
N VAL A 148 -12.58 14.34 23.45
CA VAL A 148 -12.28 14.98 24.74
C VAL A 148 -13.58 15.17 25.46
N THR A 149 -13.69 14.57 26.64
CA THR A 149 -14.88 14.69 27.49
C THR A 149 -15.40 16.14 27.52
N ASP A 150 -16.66 16.35 27.23
CA ASP A 150 -17.39 17.64 27.17
C ASP A 150 -17.03 18.59 26.01
N LYS A 151 -16.08 18.24 25.12
CA LYS A 151 -15.65 19.13 24.02
C LYS A 151 -15.75 18.51 22.62
N GLY A 152 -16.22 17.25 22.53
CA GLY A 152 -16.24 16.50 21.26
C GLY A 152 -14.86 16.14 20.77
N GLU A 153 -14.77 15.73 19.51
CA GLU A 153 -13.53 15.29 18.88
C GLU A 153 -12.56 16.47 18.67
N LYS A 154 -11.31 16.27 19.05
CA LYS A 154 -10.20 17.22 18.87
C LYS A 154 -9.06 16.60 18.07
N GLU A 155 -8.38 17.45 17.29
CA GLU A 155 -7.17 17.10 16.56
C GLU A 155 -5.93 17.34 17.44
N PHE A 156 -5.04 16.33 17.49
CA PHE A 156 -3.77 16.37 18.21
C PHE A 156 -2.63 16.05 17.24
N ALA A 157 -1.80 17.03 16.95
CA ALA A 157 -0.66 16.89 16.05
C ALA A 157 0.59 16.40 16.81
N PHE A 158 1.30 15.42 16.22
CA PHE A 158 2.56 14.88 16.74
C PHE A 158 3.62 14.81 15.65
N SER A 159 4.88 15.11 16.00
CA SER A 159 6.04 14.60 15.27
C SER A 159 6.29 13.16 15.70
N VAL A 160 6.27 12.24 14.76
CA VAL A 160 6.44 10.80 14.97
C VAL A 160 7.76 10.36 14.35
N LYS A 161 8.80 10.29 15.17
CA LYS A 161 10.08 9.68 14.77
C LYS A 161 9.97 8.17 14.90
N THR A 162 10.32 7.45 13.83
CA THR A 162 10.20 6.00 13.81
C THR A 162 11.33 5.33 13.04
N VAL A 163 11.75 4.16 13.53
CA VAL A 163 12.74 3.28 12.89
C VAL A 163 12.08 1.92 12.64
N PRO A 164 11.36 1.74 11.53
CA PRO A 164 10.71 0.48 11.22
C PRO A 164 11.66 -0.53 10.58
N LEU A 165 11.46 -1.81 10.91
CA LEU A 165 12.07 -2.97 10.29
C LEU A 165 10.99 -3.99 9.95
N LEU A 166 11.10 -4.62 8.79
CA LEU A 166 10.19 -5.67 8.32
C LEU A 166 10.97 -6.84 7.76
N PHE A 167 10.63 -8.04 8.21
CA PHE A 167 11.06 -9.29 7.59
C PHE A 167 9.82 -10.16 7.32
N SER A 168 9.74 -10.76 6.14
CA SER A 168 8.64 -11.65 5.78
C SER A 168 9.14 -12.78 4.90
N LEU A 169 8.71 -14.01 5.21
CA LEU A 169 8.99 -15.21 4.45
C LEU A 169 7.69 -15.97 4.22
N SER A 170 7.44 -16.38 2.99
CA SER A 170 6.26 -17.19 2.66
C SER A 170 6.58 -18.33 1.72
N LYS A 171 5.83 -19.41 1.86
CA LYS A 171 5.94 -20.61 1.04
C LYS A 171 4.62 -20.89 0.35
N LYS A 172 4.70 -21.26 -0.92
CA LYS A 172 3.58 -21.76 -1.68
C LYS A 172 3.13 -23.12 -1.10
N ILE A 173 1.87 -23.23 -0.67
CA ILE A 173 1.33 -24.41 -0.01
C ILE A 173 0.37 -25.21 -0.92
N THR A 174 -0.12 -24.61 -2.00
CA THR A 174 -1.01 -25.27 -2.95
C THR A 174 -0.62 -25.01 -4.40
N LYS A 175 -1.12 -25.82 -5.34
CA LYS A 175 -1.00 -25.56 -6.78
C LYS A 175 -1.76 -24.31 -7.23
N GLN A 176 -2.69 -23.83 -6.42
CA GLN A 176 -3.57 -22.68 -6.71
C GLN A 176 -3.00 -21.33 -6.27
N ASP A 177 -1.68 -21.23 -6.09
CA ASP A 177 -0.96 -20.00 -5.70
C ASP A 177 -1.34 -19.43 -4.32
N VAL A 178 -1.75 -20.29 -3.40
CA VAL A 178 -1.89 -19.94 -1.99
C VAL A 178 -0.54 -19.98 -1.32
N TYR A 179 -0.18 -18.86 -0.67
CA TYR A 179 1.04 -18.72 0.10
C TYR A 179 0.71 -18.59 1.58
N PHE A 180 1.39 -19.37 2.41
CA PHE A 180 1.41 -19.20 3.86
C PHE A 180 2.75 -18.60 4.25
N GLY A 181 2.75 -17.63 5.15
CA GLY A 181 3.96 -16.93 5.53
C GLY A 181 4.01 -16.48 6.97
N LEU A 182 5.22 -16.17 7.39
CA LEU A 182 5.53 -15.52 8.66
C LEU A 182 6.07 -14.11 8.37
N GLN A 183 5.76 -13.18 9.26
CA GLN A 183 6.22 -11.80 9.21
C GLN A 183 6.64 -11.35 10.59
N TYR A 184 7.83 -10.78 10.70
CA TYR A 184 8.27 -10.05 11.88
C TYR A 184 8.33 -8.58 11.54
N PHE A 185 7.77 -7.77 12.41
CA PHE A 185 7.80 -6.33 12.31
C PHE A 185 8.31 -5.75 13.62
N PHE A 186 9.18 -4.75 13.53
CA PHE A 186 9.69 -3.97 14.66
C PHE A 186 9.64 -2.48 14.30
N ALA A 187 9.31 -1.62 15.26
CA ALA A 187 9.52 -0.19 15.13
C ALA A 187 9.81 0.43 16.51
N LYS A 188 10.90 1.20 16.57
CA LYS A 188 11.14 2.12 17.67
C LYS A 188 10.47 3.44 17.34
N ASN A 189 9.62 3.95 18.25
CA ASN A 189 8.84 5.16 18.03
C ASN A 189 9.14 6.20 19.12
N LYS A 190 9.16 7.46 18.69
CA LYS A 190 9.16 8.62 19.59
C LYS A 190 8.17 9.63 19.06
N LEU A 191 7.14 9.92 19.86
CA LEU A 191 6.10 10.88 19.55
C LEU A 191 6.32 12.15 20.36
N THR A 192 6.44 13.27 19.68
CA THR A 192 6.58 14.58 20.32
C THR A 192 5.31 15.39 20.01
N PRO A 193 4.53 15.82 21.03
CA PRO A 193 3.39 16.70 20.81
C PRO A 193 3.82 17.99 20.12
N LEU A 194 2.99 18.46 19.17
CA LEU A 194 3.18 19.74 18.46
C LEU A 194 2.14 20.78 18.91
N PHE A 195 1.51 20.56 20.06
CA PHE A 195 0.52 21.44 20.69
C PHE A 195 0.95 21.79 22.11
N VAL A 196 0.39 22.85 22.67
CA VAL A 196 0.79 23.43 23.96
C VAL A 196 -0.11 22.96 25.11
N ASP A 197 -1.29 22.44 24.79
CA ASP A 197 -2.27 21.92 25.76
C ASP A 197 -1.75 20.63 26.42
N SER A 198 -2.36 20.26 27.56
CA SER A 198 -2.10 18.98 28.18
C SER A 198 -2.49 17.81 27.25
N LEU A 199 -1.78 16.69 27.40
CA LEU A 199 -2.15 15.46 26.70
C LEU A 199 -3.57 15.04 27.05
N PRO A 200 -4.36 14.55 26.08
CA PRO A 200 -5.65 13.91 26.39
C PRO A 200 -5.45 12.75 27.36
N SER A 201 -6.40 12.54 28.26
CA SER A 201 -6.38 11.42 29.22
C SER A 201 -6.35 10.04 28.55
N SER A 202 -6.77 9.97 27.27
CA SER A 202 -6.72 8.76 26.45
C SER A 202 -5.32 8.44 25.87
N ILE A 203 -4.32 9.31 26.09
CA ILE A 203 -2.94 9.11 25.64
C ILE A 203 -2.03 9.00 26.84
N GLN A 204 -1.39 7.86 27.01
CA GLN A 204 -0.49 7.60 28.12
C GLN A 204 0.95 8.05 27.79
N SER A 205 1.71 8.42 28.82
CA SER A 205 3.09 8.94 28.63
C SER A 205 4.06 7.88 28.10
N ASP A 206 3.85 6.62 28.42
CA ASP A 206 4.67 5.49 27.94
C ASP A 206 4.44 5.19 26.45
N GLU A 207 3.32 5.62 25.86
CA GLU A 207 3.08 5.55 24.43
C GLU A 207 3.95 6.52 23.63
N LEU A 208 4.47 7.59 24.27
CA LEU A 208 5.24 8.63 23.58
C LEU A 208 6.65 8.16 23.16
N GLU A 209 7.30 7.28 23.92
CA GLU A 209 8.55 6.65 23.52
C GLU A 209 8.48 5.16 23.78
N SER A 210 8.44 4.36 22.69
CA SER A 210 8.09 2.95 22.81
C SER A 210 8.58 2.11 21.63
N ASN A 211 8.75 0.83 21.88
CA ASN A 211 8.99 -0.19 20.88
C ASN A 211 7.68 -0.94 20.58
N VAL A 212 7.41 -1.13 19.32
CA VAL A 212 6.32 -2.02 18.89
C VAL A 212 6.91 -3.10 18.02
N ALA A 213 6.73 -4.35 18.43
CA ALA A 213 7.20 -5.49 17.67
C ALA A 213 6.10 -6.54 17.57
N SER A 214 6.00 -7.19 16.42
CA SER A 214 5.01 -8.23 16.20
C SER A 214 5.59 -9.41 15.45
N LEU A 215 5.18 -10.60 15.85
CA LEU A 215 5.28 -11.80 15.02
C LEU A 215 3.90 -12.11 14.45
N GLY A 216 3.81 -12.21 13.13
CA GLY A 216 2.56 -12.47 12.43
C GLY A 216 2.65 -13.66 11.50
N THR A 217 1.50 -14.25 11.26
CA THR A 217 1.30 -15.28 10.23
C THR A 217 0.26 -14.80 9.22
N PHE A 218 0.44 -15.13 7.95
CA PHE A 218 -0.47 -14.69 6.91
C PHE A 218 -0.73 -15.74 5.86
N VAL A 219 -1.92 -15.62 5.24
CA VAL A 219 -2.30 -16.34 4.03
C VAL A 219 -2.53 -15.32 2.92
N ASP A 220 -1.91 -15.52 1.77
CA ASP A 220 -2.09 -14.68 0.58
C ASP A 220 -2.47 -15.57 -0.61
N TRP A 221 -3.66 -15.35 -1.14
CA TRP A 221 -4.17 -15.97 -2.35
C TRP A 221 -4.46 -14.92 -3.40
N ASP A 222 -3.72 -14.93 -4.51
CA ASP A 222 -3.83 -13.94 -5.57
C ASP A 222 -4.00 -14.63 -6.92
N ARG A 223 -5.20 -14.50 -7.47
CA ARG A 223 -5.63 -15.02 -8.78
C ARG A 223 -6.03 -13.90 -9.74
N ARG A 224 -5.59 -12.68 -9.47
CA ARG A 224 -5.77 -11.58 -10.42
C ARG A 224 -4.93 -11.84 -11.66
N ASP A 225 -5.46 -11.47 -12.83
CA ASP A 225 -4.78 -11.61 -14.12
C ASP A 225 -3.63 -10.62 -14.30
N ASN A 226 -3.62 -9.52 -13.56
CA ASN A 226 -2.54 -8.57 -13.51
C ASN A 226 -2.40 -7.96 -12.12
N PHE A 227 -1.17 -7.75 -11.70
CA PHE A 227 -0.90 -7.14 -10.40
C PHE A 227 -1.20 -5.63 -10.39
N PHE A 228 -0.75 -4.89 -11.42
CA PHE A 228 -0.89 -3.43 -11.46
C PHE A 228 -2.30 -2.98 -11.79
N THR A 229 -2.87 -3.54 -12.85
CA THR A 229 -4.21 -3.17 -13.32
C THR A 229 -4.96 -4.45 -13.67
N ALA A 230 -5.62 -5.03 -12.67
CA ALA A 230 -6.40 -6.25 -12.86
C ALA A 230 -7.67 -5.94 -13.67
N ASP A 231 -7.97 -6.82 -14.62
CA ASP A 231 -9.22 -6.84 -15.36
C ASP A 231 -10.17 -7.90 -14.80
N LYS A 232 -9.62 -8.97 -14.22
CA LYS A 232 -10.40 -10.07 -13.64
C LYS A 232 -9.64 -10.78 -12.53
N GLY A 233 -10.41 -11.47 -11.69
CA GLY A 233 -9.90 -12.34 -10.63
C GLY A 233 -10.02 -11.71 -9.26
N ALA A 234 -9.47 -12.38 -8.25
CA ALA A 234 -9.57 -11.94 -6.87
C ALA A 234 -8.23 -12.13 -6.13
N ARG A 235 -8.06 -11.34 -5.09
CA ARG A 235 -7.01 -11.52 -4.09
C ARG A 235 -7.63 -11.52 -2.71
N ILE A 236 -7.24 -12.49 -1.89
CA ILE A 236 -7.56 -12.56 -0.46
C ILE A 236 -6.25 -12.55 0.31
N ASN A 237 -6.16 -11.68 1.30
CA ASN A 237 -5.05 -11.64 2.24
C ASN A 237 -5.60 -11.60 3.66
N VAL A 238 -5.11 -12.48 4.51
CA VAL A 238 -5.44 -12.52 5.94
C VAL A 238 -4.12 -12.53 6.71
N LEU A 239 -3.96 -11.61 7.64
CA LEU A 239 -2.78 -11.47 8.50
C LEU A 239 -3.24 -11.44 9.96
N TYR A 240 -2.73 -12.34 10.76
CA TYR A 240 -2.80 -12.29 12.22
C TYR A 240 -1.42 -11.93 12.77
N SER A 241 -1.34 -11.06 13.77
CA SER A 241 -0.09 -10.70 14.43
C SER A 241 -0.28 -10.52 15.93
N ALA A 242 0.70 -11.00 16.71
CA ALA A 242 0.79 -10.83 18.14
C ALA A 242 1.95 -9.89 18.47
N ASN A 243 1.69 -8.96 19.36
CA ASN A 243 2.67 -8.02 19.95
C ASN A 243 2.71 -8.31 21.44
N ASP A 244 3.91 -8.53 21.95
CA ASP A 244 4.12 -8.87 23.37
C ASP A 244 5.61 -8.66 23.71
N ASN A 245 5.97 -8.69 24.99
CA ASN A 245 7.33 -8.56 25.47
C ASN A 245 8.30 -9.57 24.80
N TRP A 246 7.86 -10.81 24.58
CA TRP A 246 8.68 -11.82 23.91
C TRP A 246 8.95 -11.52 22.43
N THR A 247 8.15 -10.65 21.78
CA THR A 247 8.43 -10.15 20.45
C THR A 247 9.32 -8.91 20.45
N GLY A 248 9.56 -8.29 21.60
CA GLY A 248 10.25 -7.02 21.76
C GLY A 248 9.33 -5.80 21.75
N SER A 249 8.03 -5.98 21.99
CA SER A 249 7.03 -4.92 22.10
C SER A 249 6.85 -4.49 23.56
N ASP A 250 6.72 -3.19 23.79
CA ASP A 250 6.37 -2.63 25.09
C ASP A 250 4.86 -2.77 25.40
N PHE A 251 4.05 -3.18 24.41
CA PHE A 251 2.60 -3.35 24.53
C PHE A 251 2.17 -4.75 24.17
N THR A 252 1.16 -5.26 24.90
CA THR A 252 0.56 -6.58 24.67
C THR A 252 -0.79 -6.45 23.97
N TYR A 253 -0.82 -6.79 22.68
CA TYR A 253 -2.05 -6.77 21.89
C TYR A 253 -1.93 -7.65 20.64
N GLN A 254 -3.06 -7.95 20.02
CA GLN A 254 -3.12 -8.77 18.82
C GLN A 254 -3.88 -8.02 17.72
N LYS A 255 -3.58 -8.35 16.46
CA LYS A 255 -4.31 -7.82 15.32
C LYS A 255 -4.67 -8.91 14.32
N LEU A 256 -5.88 -8.81 13.81
CA LEU A 256 -6.35 -9.61 12.67
C LEU A 256 -6.75 -8.63 11.55
N SER A 257 -6.17 -8.80 10.38
CA SER A 257 -6.49 -8.02 9.19
C SER A 257 -6.93 -8.96 8.08
N ALA A 258 -8.05 -8.65 7.43
CA ALA A 258 -8.55 -9.39 6.28
C ALA A 258 -8.89 -8.42 5.15
N ALA A 259 -8.46 -8.74 3.93
CA ALA A 259 -8.74 -7.95 2.75
C ALA A 259 -9.13 -8.86 1.57
N LEU A 260 -10.18 -8.47 0.86
CA LEU A 260 -10.62 -9.03 -0.41
C LEU A 260 -10.62 -7.94 -1.48
N ASN A 261 -9.96 -8.20 -2.60
CA ASN A 261 -10.10 -7.40 -3.83
C ASN A 261 -10.65 -8.32 -4.92
N LEU A 262 -11.74 -7.90 -5.56
CA LEU A 262 -12.42 -8.66 -6.61
C LEU A 262 -12.54 -7.78 -7.87
N PHE A 263 -12.21 -8.33 -9.04
CA PHE A 263 -12.32 -7.66 -10.34
C PHE A 263 -13.15 -8.49 -11.29
N ILE A 264 -14.19 -7.88 -11.85
CA ILE A 264 -15.17 -8.51 -12.73
C ILE A 264 -15.24 -7.72 -14.04
N PRO A 265 -14.91 -8.34 -15.18
CA PRO A 265 -15.13 -7.73 -16.48
C PRO A 265 -16.63 -7.79 -16.83
N VAL A 266 -17.34 -6.68 -16.64
CA VAL A 266 -18.77 -6.56 -16.96
C VAL A 266 -18.95 -6.49 -18.48
N LYS A 267 -18.05 -5.76 -19.14
CA LYS A 267 -17.93 -5.68 -20.61
C LYS A 267 -16.44 -5.63 -20.98
N LYS A 268 -16.12 -5.74 -22.28
CA LYS A 268 -14.72 -5.61 -22.75
C LYS A 268 -14.08 -4.27 -22.38
N THR A 269 -14.90 -3.23 -22.21
CA THR A 269 -14.48 -1.87 -21.89
C THR A 269 -14.92 -1.41 -20.51
N TRP A 270 -15.51 -2.29 -19.69
CA TRP A 270 -15.97 -1.95 -18.34
C TRP A 270 -15.56 -3.03 -17.34
N ILE A 271 -14.67 -2.65 -16.42
CA ILE A 271 -14.22 -3.50 -15.32
C ILE A 271 -14.78 -2.94 -14.01
N SER A 272 -15.48 -3.78 -13.28
CA SER A 272 -16.00 -3.49 -11.95
C SER A 272 -15.08 -4.09 -10.89
N GLY A 273 -14.53 -3.25 -10.03
CA GLY A 273 -13.70 -3.62 -8.89
C GLY A 273 -14.46 -3.46 -7.58
N PHE A 274 -14.24 -4.38 -6.64
CA PHE A 274 -14.76 -4.34 -5.27
C PHE A 274 -13.63 -4.61 -4.28
N ARG A 275 -13.62 -3.86 -3.19
CA ARG A 275 -12.73 -4.06 -2.05
C ARG A 275 -13.55 -4.17 -0.78
N VAL A 276 -13.24 -5.17 0.02
CA VAL A 276 -13.72 -5.32 1.39
C VAL A 276 -12.49 -5.47 2.28
N GLU A 277 -12.44 -4.73 3.38
CA GLU A 277 -11.35 -4.82 4.35
C GLU A 277 -11.91 -4.72 5.75
N SER A 278 -11.40 -5.56 6.64
CA SER A 278 -11.72 -5.52 8.06
C SER A 278 -10.44 -5.71 8.87
N ASN A 279 -10.28 -4.91 9.91
CA ASN A 279 -9.17 -5.01 10.84
C ASN A 279 -9.71 -4.98 12.26
N PHE A 280 -9.15 -5.85 13.11
CA PHE A 280 -9.50 -6.00 14.51
C PHE A 280 -8.24 -5.88 15.36
N ALA A 281 -8.33 -5.18 16.48
CA ALA A 281 -7.31 -5.14 17.52
C ALA A 281 -7.90 -5.68 18.82
N PHE A 282 -7.14 -6.48 19.55
CA PHE A 282 -7.52 -7.10 20.81
C PHE A 282 -6.42 -6.80 21.84
N GLY A 283 -6.79 -6.54 23.11
CA GLY A 283 -5.87 -6.11 24.15
C GLY A 283 -5.60 -4.61 24.09
N ASP A 284 -4.42 -4.17 24.54
CA ASP A 284 -4.10 -2.77 24.77
C ASP A 284 -3.10 -2.21 23.74
N PRO A 285 -3.53 -1.98 22.49
CA PRO A 285 -2.68 -1.34 21.49
C PRO A 285 -2.48 0.15 21.84
N PRO A 286 -1.26 0.70 21.69
CA PRO A 286 -1.09 2.14 21.83
C PRO A 286 -1.92 2.89 20.80
N PHE A 287 -2.36 4.11 21.11
CA PHE A 287 -3.33 4.87 20.30
C PHE A 287 -2.92 4.98 18.82
N TYR A 288 -1.64 5.13 18.56
CA TYR A 288 -1.13 5.23 17.19
C TYR A 288 -1.07 3.87 16.47
N ALA A 289 -1.32 2.76 17.17
CA ALA A 289 -1.34 1.42 16.61
C ALA A 289 -2.76 0.89 16.34
N LEU A 290 -3.79 1.61 16.74
CA LEU A 290 -5.18 1.24 16.43
C LEU A 290 -5.40 1.11 14.92
N PRO A 291 -6.23 0.14 14.46
CA PRO A 291 -6.71 0.10 13.09
C PRO A 291 -7.30 1.43 12.63
N SER A 292 -7.12 1.78 11.37
CA SER A 292 -7.72 2.97 10.79
C SER A 292 -8.33 2.68 9.43
N LEU A 293 -9.38 3.40 9.07
CA LEU A 293 -9.96 3.37 7.74
C LEU A 293 -9.02 4.03 6.74
N VAL A 294 -8.88 3.41 5.58
CA VAL A 294 -8.07 3.95 4.49
C VAL A 294 -8.93 4.08 3.24
N LEU A 295 -9.50 5.25 3.05
CA LEU A 295 -10.32 5.64 1.91
C LEU A 295 -9.71 6.88 1.24
N ARG A 296 -9.81 6.98 -0.09
CA ARG A 296 -9.39 8.19 -0.82
C ARG A 296 -10.22 9.39 -0.36
N GLY A 297 -9.63 10.54 -0.15
CA GLY A 297 -10.31 11.73 0.35
C GLY A 297 -10.52 11.77 1.87
N VAL A 298 -10.09 10.73 2.57
CA VAL A 298 -10.09 10.65 4.03
C VAL A 298 -8.64 10.66 4.51
N PRO A 299 -8.21 11.61 5.35
CA PRO A 299 -6.85 11.61 5.87
C PRO A 299 -6.53 10.31 6.61
N ALA A 300 -5.33 9.79 6.44
CA ALA A 300 -4.90 8.62 7.18
C ALA A 300 -4.99 8.88 8.70
N VAL A 301 -5.40 7.87 9.45
CA VAL A 301 -5.63 7.90 10.91
C VAL A 301 -6.76 8.85 11.39
N ARG A 302 -7.60 9.37 10.48
CA ARG A 302 -8.77 10.19 10.85
C ARG A 302 -9.83 9.36 11.59
N PHE A 303 -10.17 8.21 11.05
CA PHE A 303 -11.11 7.25 11.65
C PHE A 303 -10.34 6.04 12.15
N GLN A 304 -10.11 5.98 13.45
CA GLN A 304 -9.41 4.89 14.15
C GLN A 304 -10.34 4.23 15.16
N GLY A 305 -10.16 2.93 15.38
CA GLY A 305 -10.88 2.20 16.43
C GLY A 305 -10.31 0.79 16.59
N TYR A 306 -10.80 0.04 17.53
CA TYR A 306 -10.43 -1.36 17.75
C TYR A 306 -10.89 -2.26 16.60
N THR A 307 -12.00 -1.91 15.99
CA THR A 307 -12.50 -2.59 14.79
C THR A 307 -12.69 -1.59 13.66
N THR A 308 -12.20 -1.91 12.48
CA THR A 308 -12.52 -1.17 11.26
C THR A 308 -13.07 -2.09 10.21
N ALA A 309 -14.09 -1.64 9.49
CA ALA A 309 -14.65 -2.35 8.35
C ALA A 309 -14.94 -1.36 7.22
N LEU A 310 -14.63 -1.72 5.99
CA LEU A 310 -14.93 -0.90 4.82
C LEU A 310 -15.31 -1.74 3.62
N VAL A 311 -16.09 -1.12 2.74
CA VAL A 311 -16.38 -1.60 1.40
C VAL A 311 -16.13 -0.44 0.42
N GLU A 312 -15.48 -0.71 -0.69
CA GLU A 312 -15.21 0.27 -1.74
C GLU A 312 -15.44 -0.39 -3.10
N THR A 313 -16.00 0.36 -4.05
CA THR A 313 -16.09 -0.05 -5.45
C THR A 313 -15.34 0.93 -6.34
N GLU A 314 -14.71 0.40 -7.39
CA GLU A 314 -14.07 1.19 -8.45
C GLU A 314 -14.54 0.68 -9.81
N GLN A 315 -15.10 1.57 -10.60
CA GLN A 315 -15.62 1.30 -11.93
C GLN A 315 -14.66 1.90 -12.96
N ARG A 316 -13.98 1.07 -13.74
CA ARG A 316 -13.09 1.52 -14.81
C ARG A 316 -13.75 1.34 -16.18
N PHE A 317 -13.78 2.42 -16.95
CA PHE A 317 -14.29 2.45 -18.30
C PHE A 317 -13.15 2.74 -19.27
N ASP A 318 -12.77 1.77 -20.09
CA ASP A 318 -11.71 1.90 -21.10
C ASP A 318 -12.31 2.63 -22.32
N LEU A 319 -11.99 3.93 -22.44
CA LEU A 319 -12.49 4.82 -23.52
C LEU A 319 -11.74 4.61 -24.83
N SER A 320 -10.48 4.18 -24.72
CA SER A 320 -9.61 3.83 -25.83
C SER A 320 -8.55 2.84 -25.39
N LEU A 321 -7.64 2.42 -26.29
CA LEU A 321 -6.51 1.55 -25.92
C LEU A 321 -5.68 2.14 -24.76
N ARG A 322 -5.53 3.46 -24.72
CA ARG A 322 -4.65 4.16 -23.75
C ARG A 322 -5.39 4.80 -22.61
N TRP A 323 -6.57 5.33 -22.84
CA TRP A 323 -7.28 6.14 -21.86
C TRP A 323 -8.46 5.39 -21.24
N SER A 324 -8.59 5.52 -19.95
CA SER A 324 -9.73 5.04 -19.17
C SER A 324 -10.23 6.12 -18.23
N ALA A 325 -11.53 6.18 -18.02
CA ALA A 325 -12.16 6.91 -16.93
C ALA A 325 -12.37 5.97 -15.76
N VAL A 326 -12.34 6.52 -14.55
CA VAL A 326 -12.58 5.79 -13.29
C VAL A 326 -13.58 6.57 -12.44
N ALA A 327 -14.54 5.86 -11.86
CA ALA A 327 -15.40 6.35 -10.79
C ALA A 327 -15.32 5.40 -9.61
N PHE A 328 -15.41 5.92 -8.39
CA PHE A 328 -15.34 5.09 -7.18
C PHE A 328 -16.19 5.66 -6.06
N ALA A 329 -16.61 4.79 -5.17
CA ALA A 329 -17.29 5.13 -3.93
C ALA A 329 -17.00 4.07 -2.87
N GLY A 330 -17.01 4.47 -1.61
CA GLY A 330 -16.79 3.57 -0.48
C GLY A 330 -17.43 4.07 0.79
N LEU A 331 -17.64 3.13 1.70
CA LEU A 331 -18.18 3.35 3.04
C LEU A 331 -17.33 2.55 4.03
N GLY A 332 -17.19 3.05 5.23
CA GLY A 332 -16.53 2.35 6.32
C GLY A 332 -16.90 2.88 7.68
N LYS A 333 -16.65 2.07 8.69
CA LYS A 333 -16.82 2.42 10.10
C LYS A 333 -15.59 2.02 10.88
N ALA A 334 -15.22 2.87 11.83
CA ALA A 334 -14.22 2.56 12.85
C ALA A 334 -14.98 2.56 14.19
N LEU A 335 -14.83 1.49 14.96
CA LEU A 335 -15.54 1.28 16.21
C LEU A 335 -14.53 1.29 17.36
N GLU A 336 -14.85 2.01 18.41
CA GLU A 336 -14.18 1.91 19.70
C GLU A 336 -14.53 0.57 20.37
N GLN A 337 -13.92 0.27 21.54
CA GLN A 337 -14.00 -1.05 22.17
C GLN A 337 -15.41 -1.47 22.53
N ASP A 338 -16.21 -0.54 23.05
CA ASP A 338 -17.58 -0.78 23.54
C ASP A 338 -18.66 -0.16 22.62
N GLU A 339 -18.26 0.28 21.43
CA GLU A 339 -19.16 0.95 20.49
C GLU A 339 -19.84 -0.05 19.55
N SER A 340 -21.15 0.06 19.40
CA SER A 340 -21.89 -0.77 18.46
C SER A 340 -21.77 -0.26 17.02
N PHE A 341 -21.96 -1.14 16.05
CA PHE A 341 -21.93 -0.77 14.63
C PHE A 341 -22.97 0.30 14.26
N GLY A 342 -24.08 0.38 14.98
CA GLY A 342 -25.12 1.38 14.76
C GLY A 342 -24.71 2.78 15.19
N GLU A 343 -23.94 2.90 16.26
CA GLU A 343 -23.51 4.16 16.87
C GLU A 343 -22.29 4.76 16.16
N ALA A 344 -21.38 3.92 15.70
CA ALA A 344 -20.14 4.36 15.06
C ALA A 344 -20.39 5.27 13.84
N GLU A 345 -19.62 6.34 13.75
CA GLU A 345 -19.68 7.28 12.63
C GLU A 345 -19.36 6.59 11.30
N THR A 346 -20.13 6.91 10.28
CA THR A 346 -19.90 6.37 8.93
C THR A 346 -18.99 7.28 8.14
N ALA A 347 -17.76 6.83 7.92
CA ALA A 347 -16.89 7.44 6.94
C ALA A 347 -17.30 7.03 5.53
N TYR A 348 -17.23 7.95 4.58
CA TYR A 348 -17.52 7.69 3.17
C TYR A 348 -16.49 8.36 2.27
N ASN A 349 -16.40 7.86 1.05
CA ASN A 349 -15.71 8.56 -0.02
C ASN A 349 -16.43 8.35 -1.34
N PHE A 350 -16.25 9.29 -2.23
CA PHE A 350 -16.60 9.15 -3.64
C PHE A 350 -15.68 10.03 -4.48
N GLY A 351 -15.57 9.68 -5.75
CA GLY A 351 -14.73 10.44 -6.65
C GLY A 351 -14.60 9.81 -8.02
N GLY A 352 -13.69 10.36 -8.77
CA GLY A 352 -13.41 9.91 -10.13
C GLY A 352 -12.01 10.33 -10.56
N GLY A 353 -11.63 9.83 -11.73
CA GLY A 353 -10.33 10.11 -12.28
C GLY A 353 -10.15 9.58 -13.68
N PHE A 354 -8.93 9.63 -14.14
CA PHE A 354 -8.54 9.07 -15.42
C PHE A 354 -7.28 8.22 -15.28
N ARG A 355 -7.08 7.32 -16.23
CA ARG A 355 -5.87 6.49 -16.34
C ARG A 355 -5.35 6.54 -17.76
N TYR A 356 -4.03 6.58 -17.89
CA TYR A 356 -3.29 6.39 -19.11
C TYR A 356 -2.46 5.11 -19.04
N LEU A 357 -2.53 4.25 -20.06
CA LEU A 357 -1.75 3.02 -20.14
C LEU A 357 -0.31 3.35 -20.50
N ILE A 358 0.53 3.54 -19.48
CA ILE A 358 1.90 4.02 -19.61
C ILE A 358 2.90 2.92 -20.02
N ALA A 359 2.60 1.65 -19.70
CA ALA A 359 3.41 0.49 -20.11
C ALA A 359 2.49 -0.68 -20.49
N ARG A 360 2.24 -0.82 -21.79
CA ARG A 360 1.26 -1.79 -22.33
C ARG A 360 1.64 -3.24 -22.04
N ALA A 361 2.93 -3.61 -22.23
CA ALA A 361 3.40 -4.97 -21.98
C ALA A 361 3.20 -5.43 -20.52
N PHE A 362 3.15 -4.50 -19.57
CA PHE A 362 2.96 -4.77 -18.15
C PHE A 362 1.55 -4.41 -17.67
N ARG A 363 0.70 -3.85 -18.55
CA ARG A 363 -0.62 -3.29 -18.21
C ARG A 363 -0.55 -2.26 -17.09
N ILE A 364 0.52 -1.47 -17.03
CA ILE A 364 0.64 -0.41 -16.03
C ILE A 364 -0.12 0.81 -16.53
N ARG A 365 -1.14 1.20 -15.77
CA ARG A 365 -1.86 2.45 -15.95
C ARG A 365 -1.44 3.44 -14.87
N THR A 366 -1.33 4.71 -15.21
CA THR A 366 -1.14 5.81 -14.25
C THR A 366 -2.17 6.89 -14.51
N GLY A 367 -2.50 7.67 -13.50
CA GLY A 367 -3.46 8.75 -13.66
C GLY A 367 -3.68 9.53 -12.40
N ILE A 368 -4.72 10.34 -12.40
CA ILE A 368 -5.08 11.21 -11.29
C ILE A 368 -6.50 10.89 -10.87
N ASP A 369 -6.69 10.73 -9.55
CA ASP A 369 -7.99 10.66 -8.90
C ASP A 369 -8.25 11.92 -8.10
N ILE A 370 -9.50 12.33 -8.07
CA ILE A 370 -10.04 13.36 -7.19
C ILE A 370 -11.07 12.69 -6.31
N ALA A 371 -10.97 12.89 -5.01
CA ALA A 371 -11.82 12.22 -4.02
C ALA A 371 -12.34 13.21 -2.98
N LYS A 372 -13.60 13.06 -2.61
CA LYS A 372 -14.24 13.74 -1.48
C LYS A 372 -14.52 12.72 -0.39
N GLY A 373 -14.08 13.01 0.83
CA GLY A 373 -14.46 12.37 2.08
C GLY A 373 -15.42 13.24 2.89
N PRO A 374 -15.77 12.86 4.14
CA PRO A 374 -16.66 13.66 4.99
C PRO A 374 -16.12 15.08 5.20
N ASP A 375 -14.89 15.21 5.66
CA ASP A 375 -14.30 16.48 6.10
C ASP A 375 -13.27 17.05 5.12
N SER A 376 -12.85 16.28 4.14
CA SER A 376 -11.70 16.64 3.30
C SER A 376 -11.89 16.29 1.84
N PHE A 377 -11.05 16.90 1.05
CA PHE A 377 -10.88 16.66 -0.38
C PHE A 377 -9.43 16.29 -0.63
N GLY A 378 -9.21 15.31 -1.48
CA GLY A 378 -7.86 14.86 -1.85
C GLY A 378 -7.73 14.63 -3.35
N TRP A 379 -6.52 14.75 -3.86
CA TRP A 379 -6.16 14.31 -5.18
C TRP A 379 -4.98 13.34 -5.09
N TYR A 380 -4.93 12.36 -5.98
CA TYR A 380 -3.98 11.24 -5.87
C TYR A 380 -3.41 10.92 -7.24
N ILE A 381 -2.09 10.76 -7.31
CA ILE A 381 -1.47 10.11 -8.47
C ILE A 381 -1.50 8.62 -8.22
N VAL A 382 -2.14 7.90 -9.12
CA VAL A 382 -2.36 6.45 -8.99
C VAL A 382 -1.56 5.70 -10.05
N PHE A 383 -0.89 4.62 -9.61
CA PHE A 383 -0.23 3.65 -10.49
C PHE A 383 -0.95 2.30 -10.37
N GLY A 384 -1.54 1.84 -11.46
CA GLY A 384 -2.39 0.66 -11.44
C GLY A 384 -3.77 0.95 -10.87
N HIS A 385 -4.26 0.11 -9.96
CA HIS A 385 -5.42 0.38 -9.13
C HIS A 385 -5.01 0.79 -7.71
N ASN A 386 -5.85 1.53 -7.02
CA ASN A 386 -5.52 2.13 -5.73
C ASN A 386 -5.44 1.12 -4.55
N TRP A 387 -5.78 -0.15 -4.78
CA TRP A 387 -5.85 -1.18 -3.74
C TRP A 387 -4.64 -2.12 -3.71
N ASN A 388 -3.57 -1.82 -4.41
CA ASN A 388 -2.30 -2.54 -4.32
C ASN A 388 -1.57 -2.15 -3.04
N ARG A 389 -1.94 -2.79 -1.92
CA ARG A 389 -1.38 -2.56 -0.59
C ARG A 389 -0.77 -3.83 -0.05
#